data_b932740dd51ff5043cb10e70f5e042a3
#
_entry.id   b932740dd51ff5043cb10e70f5e042a3
#
_cell.length_a   1.000
_cell.length_b   1.000
_cell.length_c   1.000
_cell.angle_alpha   90.00
_cell.angle_beta   90.00
_cell.angle_gamma   90.00
#
_symmetry.space_group_name_H-M   'P 1'
#
loop_
_entity.id
_entity.type
_entity.pdbx_description
1 polymer ?
#
loop_
_entity_poly.entity_id
_entity_poly.type
_entity_poly.pdbx_seq_one_letter_code
_entity_poly.pdbx_strand_id
1 'polypeptide(L)'
;VSGRPAAPAPAPGRFVRLSADGVPLHVLVEGSGPPVVLSAGLAMAWFDWDQVAELLVAAGRTVVRFDRPGHGLSGPAVRPPSAAGEAHRIAGLLDALGLGAERVTVAGHSLAGFHAEAFARLYPGRTAALVLVDGSVEEGPLRTVLPAGLRTGAARVLGRAVTAVGLPAALGPWARRAAVRASRAGGGDPAPRDLVRRCYRTGRVWRGALLENSRYLDAAAEVRALRAELPLSAPVTVLAGHDPGARRPDLAWRARQAALADALGARFVVAEPAGHLVMLDRPHHVARAVLYAAARAGETD
;
A
#
# COMPACT_ATOMS: atom_id res chain seq x y z
N VAL A 1 -3.83 -9.02 45.41
CA VAL A 1 -4.86 -8.61 44.46
C VAL A 1 -4.22 -8.64 43.07
N SER A 2 -4.38 -9.76 42.35
CA SER A 2 -3.88 -9.89 40.98
C SER A 2 -4.88 -9.19 40.03
N GLY A 3 -4.56 -7.94 39.69
CA GLY A 3 -5.30 -7.21 38.66
C GLY A 3 -5.18 -7.93 37.33
N ARG A 4 -6.29 -8.44 36.80
CA ARG A 4 -6.38 -8.93 35.42
C ARG A 4 -5.97 -7.78 34.50
N PRO A 5 -5.02 -7.97 33.55
CA PRO A 5 -4.68 -6.89 32.62
C PRO A 5 -5.93 -6.45 31.87
N ALA A 6 -6.17 -5.14 31.80
CA ALA A 6 -7.30 -4.58 31.06
C ALA A 6 -7.28 -5.11 29.61
N ALA A 7 -8.47 -5.46 29.11
CA ALA A 7 -8.59 -5.89 27.71
C ALA A 7 -8.06 -4.75 26.81
N PRO A 8 -7.28 -5.07 25.78
CA PRO A 8 -6.76 -4.06 24.86
C PRO A 8 -7.92 -3.33 24.21
N ALA A 9 -7.81 -2.00 24.09
CA ALA A 9 -8.81 -1.17 23.41
C ALA A 9 -9.10 -1.70 22.00
N PRO A 10 -10.35 -1.58 21.51
CA PRO A 10 -10.68 -1.95 20.15
C PRO A 10 -9.82 -1.13 19.17
N ALA A 11 -9.36 -1.76 18.08
CA ALA A 11 -8.66 -1.02 17.04
C ALA A 11 -9.61 0.00 16.40
N PRO A 12 -9.12 1.20 16.02
CA PRO A 12 -9.93 2.19 15.33
C PRO A 12 -10.38 1.64 13.95
N GLY A 13 -11.48 2.20 13.43
CA GLY A 13 -12.00 1.84 12.12
C GLY A 13 -13.22 0.90 12.18
N ARG A 14 -13.67 0.52 11.00
CA ARG A 14 -14.84 -0.36 10.81
C ARG A 14 -14.58 -1.40 9.74
N PHE A 15 -15.43 -2.41 9.68
CA PHE A 15 -15.38 -3.41 8.61
C PHE A 15 -16.42 -3.10 7.54
N VAL A 16 -15.97 -3.10 6.28
CA VAL A 16 -16.79 -2.94 5.09
C VAL A 16 -16.71 -4.23 4.27
N ARG A 17 -17.84 -4.75 3.81
CA ARG A 17 -17.91 -5.91 2.92
C ARG A 17 -18.26 -5.44 1.52
N LEU A 18 -17.41 -5.79 0.55
CA LEU A 18 -17.69 -5.53 -0.86
C LEU A 18 -18.43 -6.72 -1.47
N SER A 19 -19.35 -6.45 -2.39
CA SER A 19 -20.12 -7.48 -3.08
C SER A 19 -19.25 -8.41 -3.94
N ALA A 20 -18.08 -7.93 -4.39
CA ALA A 20 -17.23 -8.66 -5.32
C ALA A 20 -16.66 -9.98 -4.77
N ASP A 21 -16.33 -10.07 -3.48
CA ASP A 21 -15.76 -11.27 -2.85
C ASP A 21 -16.23 -11.51 -1.41
N GLY A 22 -17.01 -10.59 -0.85
CA GLY A 22 -17.54 -10.68 0.51
C GLY A 22 -16.50 -10.59 1.63
N VAL A 23 -15.23 -10.32 1.30
CA VAL A 23 -14.17 -10.20 2.30
C VAL A 23 -14.40 -8.96 3.16
N PRO A 24 -14.44 -9.08 4.51
CA PRO A 24 -14.52 -7.91 5.37
C PRO A 24 -13.20 -7.15 5.31
N LEU A 25 -13.24 -5.92 4.80
CA LEU A 25 -12.11 -5.00 4.77
C LEU A 25 -12.14 -4.12 6.01
N HIS A 26 -11.04 -4.03 6.72
CA HIS A 26 -10.84 -3.07 7.78
C HIS A 26 -10.51 -1.72 7.15
N VAL A 27 -11.26 -0.67 7.53
CA VAL A 27 -11.24 0.64 6.90
C VAL A 27 -11.28 1.73 7.96
N LEU A 28 -10.46 2.76 7.80
CA LEU A 28 -10.54 4.03 8.52
C LEU A 28 -10.88 5.15 7.54
N VAL A 29 -11.80 6.00 7.95
CA VAL A 29 -12.14 7.24 7.23
C VAL A 29 -12.08 8.37 8.23
N GLU A 30 -11.23 9.36 7.97
CA GLU A 30 -10.96 10.46 8.92
C GLU A 30 -10.92 11.79 8.17
N GLY A 31 -11.26 12.87 8.87
CA GLY A 31 -11.26 14.22 8.31
C GLY A 31 -12.47 14.54 7.45
N SER A 32 -12.38 15.64 6.71
CA SER A 32 -13.40 16.16 5.80
C SER A 32 -12.76 16.88 4.63
N GLY A 33 -13.49 17.02 3.51
CA GLY A 33 -13.01 17.64 2.27
C GLY A 33 -12.60 16.61 1.21
N PRO A 34 -11.87 17.01 0.15
CA PRO A 34 -11.55 16.15 -0.99
C PRO A 34 -10.84 14.84 -0.57
N PRO A 35 -11.29 13.68 -1.08
CA PRO A 35 -10.84 12.40 -0.58
C PRO A 35 -9.45 12.00 -1.08
N VAL A 36 -8.70 11.36 -0.19
CA VAL A 36 -7.38 10.74 -0.43
C VAL A 36 -7.44 9.28 -0.01
N VAL A 37 -7.04 8.38 -0.87
CA VAL A 37 -6.90 6.94 -0.58
C VAL A 37 -5.44 6.59 -0.39
N LEU A 38 -5.09 5.99 0.75
CA LEU A 38 -3.74 5.54 1.07
C LEU A 38 -3.69 4.02 1.08
N SER A 39 -2.93 3.42 0.17
CA SER A 39 -2.75 1.97 0.05
C SER A 39 -1.35 1.55 0.47
N ALA A 40 -1.27 0.70 1.48
CA ALA A 40 -0.01 0.24 2.07
C ALA A 40 0.70 -0.81 1.21
N GLY A 41 2.02 -0.95 1.35
CA GLY A 41 2.84 -1.92 0.64
C GLY A 41 2.62 -3.38 1.06
N LEU A 42 3.45 -4.28 0.51
CA LEU A 42 3.41 -5.71 0.84
C LEU A 42 3.59 -5.93 2.35
N ALA A 43 2.73 -6.75 2.93
CA ALA A 43 2.74 -7.08 4.36
C ALA A 43 2.63 -5.88 5.32
N MET A 44 2.22 -4.71 4.83
CA MET A 44 1.96 -3.52 5.64
C MET A 44 0.47 -3.37 5.98
N ALA A 45 0.14 -2.44 6.88
CA ALA A 45 -1.21 -2.22 7.38
C ALA A 45 -1.54 -0.71 7.42
N TRP A 46 -2.82 -0.40 7.67
CA TRP A 46 -3.32 0.98 7.69
C TRP A 46 -2.53 1.92 8.60
N PHE A 47 -2.04 1.44 9.75
CA PHE A 47 -1.33 2.26 10.74
C PHE A 47 0.07 2.69 10.29
N ASP A 48 0.61 2.10 9.21
CA ASP A 48 1.85 2.57 8.61
C ASP A 48 1.71 3.94 7.95
N TRP A 49 0.46 4.39 7.80
CA TRP A 49 0.11 5.70 7.27
C TRP A 49 -0.35 6.70 8.34
N ASP A 50 -0.33 6.36 9.65
CA ASP A 50 -0.92 7.19 10.70
C ASP A 50 -0.43 8.64 10.64
N GLN A 51 0.88 8.87 10.63
CA GLN A 51 1.45 10.22 10.60
C GLN A 51 1.11 10.99 9.31
N VAL A 52 1.07 10.32 8.17
CA VAL A 52 0.68 10.94 6.90
C VAL A 52 -0.81 11.30 6.93
N ALA A 53 -1.64 10.41 7.46
CA ALA A 53 -3.09 10.64 7.57
C ALA A 53 -3.40 11.83 8.48
N GLU A 54 -2.76 11.93 9.64
CA GLU A 54 -2.90 13.07 10.55
C GLU A 54 -2.59 14.40 9.84
N LEU A 55 -1.49 14.46 9.07
CA LEU A 55 -1.10 15.65 8.31
C LEU A 55 -2.11 16.01 7.22
N LEU A 56 -2.65 15.01 6.52
CA LEU A 56 -3.65 15.23 5.47
C LEU A 56 -4.99 15.66 6.04
N VAL A 57 -5.42 15.07 7.16
CA VAL A 57 -6.63 15.48 7.89
C VAL A 57 -6.50 16.93 8.38
N ALA A 58 -5.36 17.30 8.96
CA ALA A 58 -5.07 18.66 9.37
C ALA A 58 -5.09 19.66 8.20
N ALA A 59 -4.78 19.19 6.98
CA ALA A 59 -4.86 19.97 5.75
C ALA A 59 -6.24 19.95 5.08
N GLY A 60 -7.30 19.50 5.77
CA GLY A 60 -8.68 19.51 5.29
C GLY A 60 -8.95 18.44 4.22
N ARG A 61 -8.42 17.25 4.39
CA ARG A 61 -8.70 16.11 3.49
C ARG A 61 -9.50 15.03 4.20
N THR A 62 -10.38 14.37 3.45
CA THR A 62 -10.95 13.08 3.86
C THR A 62 -9.94 11.99 3.53
N VAL A 63 -9.42 11.29 4.53
CA VAL A 63 -8.40 10.24 4.35
C VAL A 63 -9.01 8.87 4.52
N VAL A 64 -8.93 8.04 3.48
CA VAL A 64 -9.36 6.64 3.48
C VAL A 64 -8.13 5.75 3.54
N ARG A 65 -8.01 4.98 4.62
CA ARG A 65 -6.99 3.94 4.80
C ARG A 65 -7.67 2.60 4.95
N PHE A 66 -7.12 1.57 4.35
CA PHE A 66 -7.70 0.24 4.44
C PHE A 66 -6.63 -0.85 4.39
N ASP A 67 -6.97 -2.00 4.93
CA ASP A 67 -6.18 -3.21 4.78
C ASP A 67 -6.71 -4.03 3.61
N ARG A 68 -5.82 -4.44 2.70
CA ARG A 68 -6.17 -5.38 1.64
C ARG A 68 -6.49 -6.77 2.22
N PRO A 69 -7.22 -7.63 1.48
CA PRO A 69 -7.48 -9.00 1.93
C PRO A 69 -6.21 -9.74 2.35
N GLY A 70 -6.26 -10.34 3.52
CA GLY A 70 -5.11 -11.03 4.11
C GLY A 70 -4.14 -10.15 4.89
N HIS A 71 -4.27 -8.83 4.85
CA HIS A 71 -3.40 -7.88 5.55
C HIS A 71 -4.10 -7.24 6.76
N GLY A 72 -3.31 -6.62 7.64
CA GLY A 72 -3.78 -5.89 8.80
C GLY A 72 -4.87 -6.62 9.58
N LEU A 73 -6.06 -6.05 9.68
CA LEU A 73 -7.24 -6.66 10.32
C LEU A 73 -8.27 -7.19 9.32
N SER A 74 -8.11 -6.97 8.02
CA SER A 74 -9.04 -7.46 6.98
C SER A 74 -9.12 -8.98 6.95
N GLY A 75 -10.22 -9.51 6.43
CA GLY A 75 -10.44 -10.94 6.24
C GLY A 75 -9.38 -11.59 5.35
N PRO A 76 -9.34 -12.91 5.29
CA PRO A 76 -8.36 -13.63 4.47
C PRO A 76 -8.58 -13.38 2.98
N ALA A 77 -7.48 -13.38 2.21
CA ALA A 77 -7.57 -13.31 0.75
C ALA A 77 -8.21 -14.60 0.20
N VAL A 78 -9.32 -14.46 -0.49
CA VAL A 78 -10.05 -15.57 -1.14
C VAL A 78 -9.48 -15.86 -2.52
N ARG A 79 -9.15 -14.81 -3.26
CA ARG A 79 -8.59 -14.87 -4.61
C ARG A 79 -7.15 -14.35 -4.61
N PRO A 80 -6.29 -14.83 -5.53
CA PRO A 80 -5.00 -14.22 -5.75
C PRO A 80 -5.17 -12.74 -6.16
N PRO A 81 -4.40 -11.81 -5.59
CA PRO A 81 -4.48 -10.41 -5.96
C PRO A 81 -3.96 -10.17 -7.39
N SER A 82 -4.50 -9.14 -8.06
CA SER A 82 -4.00 -8.59 -9.31
C SER A 82 -4.08 -7.07 -9.25
N ALA A 83 -3.38 -6.36 -10.14
CA ALA A 83 -3.39 -4.90 -10.14
C ALA A 83 -4.81 -4.36 -10.44
N ALA A 84 -5.49 -4.87 -11.46
CA ALA A 84 -6.86 -4.48 -11.77
C ALA A 84 -7.85 -4.93 -10.69
N GLY A 85 -7.66 -6.12 -10.10
CA GLY A 85 -8.52 -6.61 -9.02
C GLY A 85 -8.49 -5.69 -7.79
N GLU A 86 -7.32 -5.17 -7.42
CA GLU A 86 -7.19 -4.21 -6.32
C GLU A 86 -7.67 -2.81 -6.72
N ALA A 87 -7.52 -2.41 -8.00
CA ALA A 87 -8.13 -1.19 -8.52
C ALA A 87 -9.67 -1.22 -8.43
N HIS A 88 -10.29 -2.33 -8.83
CA HIS A 88 -11.75 -2.54 -8.68
C HIS A 88 -12.16 -2.56 -7.21
N ARG A 89 -11.31 -3.08 -6.32
CA ARG A 89 -11.54 -3.06 -4.87
C ARG A 89 -11.55 -1.64 -4.32
N ILE A 90 -10.60 -0.78 -4.73
CA ILE A 90 -10.59 0.63 -4.36
C ILE A 90 -11.88 1.30 -4.83
N ALA A 91 -12.29 1.08 -6.08
CA ALA A 91 -13.53 1.64 -6.62
C ALA A 91 -14.76 1.21 -5.81
N GLY A 92 -14.92 -0.10 -5.57
CA GLY A 92 -16.02 -0.63 -4.77
C GLY A 92 -16.00 -0.20 -3.31
N LEU A 93 -14.81 0.03 -2.74
CA LEU A 93 -14.69 0.59 -1.39
C LEU A 93 -15.18 2.02 -1.35
N LEU A 94 -14.81 2.86 -2.31
CA LEU A 94 -15.30 4.24 -2.41
C LEU A 94 -16.83 4.28 -2.56
N ASP A 95 -17.41 3.38 -3.37
CA ASP A 95 -18.86 3.26 -3.52
C ASP A 95 -19.54 2.91 -2.18
N ALA A 96 -18.99 1.93 -1.47
CA ALA A 96 -19.51 1.49 -0.17
C ALA A 96 -19.36 2.54 0.95
N LEU A 97 -18.45 3.50 0.76
CA LEU A 97 -18.24 4.62 1.67
C LEU A 97 -19.07 5.86 1.32
N GLY A 98 -19.82 5.84 0.22
CA GLY A 98 -20.56 7.00 -0.28
C GLY A 98 -19.70 8.04 -1.00
N LEU A 99 -18.48 7.66 -1.39
CA LEU A 99 -17.50 8.49 -2.09
C LEU A 99 -17.42 8.13 -3.60
N GLY A 100 -18.39 7.38 -4.11
CA GLY A 100 -18.37 6.85 -5.47
C GLY A 100 -18.39 7.91 -6.57
N ALA A 101 -19.02 9.06 -6.31
CA ALA A 101 -19.07 10.19 -7.23
C ALA A 101 -17.86 11.13 -7.14
N GLU A 102 -17.01 10.95 -6.13
CA GLU A 102 -15.87 11.83 -5.89
C GLU A 102 -14.67 11.45 -6.72
N ARG A 103 -13.92 12.46 -7.18
CA ARG A 103 -12.57 12.26 -7.70
C ARG A 103 -11.59 12.20 -6.54
N VAL A 104 -10.79 11.14 -6.46
CA VAL A 104 -9.90 10.91 -5.34
C VAL A 104 -8.44 11.04 -5.73
N THR A 105 -7.61 11.56 -4.83
CA THR A 105 -6.17 11.38 -4.94
C THR A 105 -5.81 10.00 -4.40
N VAL A 106 -5.22 9.14 -5.22
CA VAL A 106 -4.80 7.81 -4.79
C VAL A 106 -3.29 7.76 -4.59
N ALA A 107 -2.84 7.32 -3.41
CA ALA A 107 -1.43 7.13 -3.08
C ALA A 107 -1.14 5.66 -2.80
N GLY A 108 -0.16 5.09 -3.49
CA GLY A 108 0.28 3.70 -3.32
C GLY A 108 1.75 3.61 -2.96
N HIS A 109 2.06 2.88 -1.87
CA HIS A 109 3.43 2.60 -1.47
C HIS A 109 3.90 1.26 -2.02
N SER A 110 5.16 1.21 -2.53
CA SER A 110 5.78 -0.04 -2.95
C SER A 110 4.89 -0.82 -3.93
N LEU A 111 4.58 -2.09 -3.68
CA LEU A 111 3.69 -2.93 -4.50
C LEU A 111 2.30 -2.29 -4.71
N ALA A 112 1.77 -1.57 -3.74
CA ALA A 112 0.49 -0.88 -3.91
C ALA A 112 0.56 0.29 -4.91
N GLY A 113 1.74 0.69 -5.36
CA GLY A 113 1.91 1.58 -6.51
C GLY A 113 1.30 1.00 -7.77
N PHE A 114 1.42 -0.33 -8.00
CA PHE A 114 0.75 -0.99 -9.12
C PHE A 114 -0.78 -0.94 -9.02
N HIS A 115 -1.32 -1.08 -7.81
CA HIS A 115 -2.76 -1.01 -7.56
C HIS A 115 -3.31 0.41 -7.78
N ALA A 116 -2.57 1.42 -7.28
CA ALA A 116 -2.93 2.82 -7.44
C ALA A 116 -2.86 3.28 -8.90
N GLU A 117 -1.80 2.87 -9.62
CA GLU A 117 -1.67 3.16 -11.05
C GLU A 117 -2.76 2.47 -11.87
N ALA A 118 -3.06 1.19 -11.59
CA ALA A 118 -4.16 0.49 -12.24
C ALA A 118 -5.51 1.18 -11.98
N PHE A 119 -5.74 1.67 -10.75
CA PHE A 119 -6.95 2.45 -10.45
C PHE A 119 -7.02 3.73 -11.28
N ALA A 120 -5.94 4.50 -11.35
CA ALA A 120 -5.90 5.74 -12.10
C ALA A 120 -6.15 5.54 -13.60
N ARG A 121 -5.71 4.41 -14.17
CA ARG A 121 -5.93 4.07 -15.59
C ARG A 121 -7.31 3.53 -15.86
N LEU A 122 -7.84 2.65 -15.00
CA LEU A 122 -9.15 2.02 -15.16
C LEU A 122 -10.30 2.95 -14.78
N TYR A 123 -10.06 3.93 -13.91
CA TYR A 123 -11.07 4.86 -13.41
C TYR A 123 -10.63 6.33 -13.58
N PRO A 124 -10.32 6.79 -14.82
CA PRO A 124 -9.82 8.15 -15.02
C PRO A 124 -10.77 9.22 -14.52
N GLY A 125 -12.09 9.05 -14.69
CA GLY A 125 -13.11 9.98 -14.20
C GLY A 125 -13.23 10.04 -12.68
N ARG A 126 -12.66 9.07 -11.95
CA ARG A 126 -12.66 9.01 -10.48
C ARG A 126 -11.29 9.34 -9.88
N THR A 127 -10.31 9.64 -10.70
CA THR A 127 -8.94 9.93 -10.24
C THR A 127 -8.65 11.41 -10.37
N ALA A 128 -8.47 12.09 -9.25
CA ALA A 128 -8.01 13.46 -9.19
C ALA A 128 -6.48 13.52 -9.43
N ALA A 129 -5.72 12.70 -8.71
CA ALA A 129 -4.27 12.61 -8.85
C ALA A 129 -3.74 11.23 -8.44
N LEU A 130 -2.56 10.86 -8.94
CA LEU A 130 -1.83 9.65 -8.58
C LEU A 130 -0.51 10.01 -7.89
N VAL A 131 -0.24 9.37 -6.74
CA VAL A 131 1.04 9.51 -6.04
C VAL A 131 1.66 8.13 -5.82
N LEU A 132 2.82 7.89 -6.40
CA LEU A 132 3.59 6.67 -6.22
C LEU A 132 4.67 6.94 -5.15
N VAL A 133 4.51 6.33 -3.99
CA VAL A 133 5.43 6.50 -2.85
C VAL A 133 6.40 5.34 -2.82
N ASP A 134 7.62 5.59 -3.29
CA ASP A 134 8.67 4.59 -3.46
C ASP A 134 8.14 3.31 -4.12
N GLY A 135 7.37 3.52 -5.20
CA GLY A 135 6.56 2.51 -5.86
C GLY A 135 7.40 1.40 -6.47
N SER A 136 6.82 0.21 -6.59
CA SER A 136 7.48 -0.90 -7.30
C SER A 136 7.67 -0.56 -8.77
N VAL A 137 8.88 -0.82 -9.27
CA VAL A 137 9.27 -0.57 -10.67
C VAL A 137 9.91 -1.84 -11.22
N GLU A 138 9.33 -2.36 -12.28
CA GLU A 138 9.90 -3.49 -13.04
C GLU A 138 10.22 -3.05 -14.46
N GLU A 139 11.50 -3.02 -14.76
CA GLU A 139 12.06 -2.70 -16.08
C GLU A 139 12.47 -4.00 -16.78
N GLY A 140 12.24 -4.08 -18.07
CA GLY A 140 12.68 -5.21 -18.87
C GLY A 140 11.68 -6.39 -18.94
N PRO A 141 12.10 -7.53 -19.52
CA PRO A 141 11.21 -8.66 -19.71
C PRO A 141 10.92 -9.36 -18.38
N LEU A 142 9.63 -9.39 -18.00
CA LEU A 142 9.17 -10.07 -16.79
C LEU A 142 9.17 -11.59 -17.04
N ARG A 143 10.29 -12.24 -16.76
CA ARG A 143 10.41 -13.69 -16.90
C ARG A 143 10.09 -14.36 -15.57
N THR A 144 9.05 -15.16 -15.56
CA THR A 144 8.74 -16.07 -14.45
C THR A 144 9.15 -17.47 -14.83
N VAL A 145 9.98 -18.12 -14.01
CA VAL A 145 10.42 -19.51 -14.24
C VAL A 145 9.23 -20.48 -14.11
N LEU A 146 8.28 -20.16 -13.24
CA LEU A 146 7.11 -21.00 -12.98
C LEU A 146 5.81 -20.29 -13.39
N PRO A 147 4.84 -21.05 -13.92
CA PRO A 147 3.48 -20.52 -14.17
C PRO A 147 2.84 -19.92 -12.90
N ALA A 148 2.01 -18.90 -13.09
CA ALA A 148 1.33 -18.20 -12.01
C ALA A 148 0.54 -19.13 -11.06
N GLY A 149 -0.12 -20.14 -11.60
CA GLY A 149 -0.86 -21.15 -10.82
C GLY A 149 0.04 -21.94 -9.88
N LEU A 150 1.22 -22.37 -10.34
CA LEU A 150 2.18 -23.11 -9.52
C LEU A 150 2.77 -22.22 -8.42
N ARG A 151 3.14 -20.98 -8.74
CA ARG A 151 3.63 -20.01 -7.73
C ARG A 151 2.58 -19.73 -6.66
N THR A 152 1.33 -19.53 -7.06
CA THR A 152 0.20 -19.33 -6.16
C THR A 152 -0.07 -20.58 -5.32
N GLY A 153 -0.01 -21.78 -5.92
CA GLY A 153 -0.13 -23.06 -5.21
C GLY A 153 0.95 -23.23 -4.15
N ALA A 154 2.20 -23.01 -4.53
CA ALA A 154 3.34 -23.08 -3.60
C ALA A 154 3.21 -22.08 -2.44
N ALA A 155 2.82 -20.83 -2.72
CA ALA A 155 2.59 -19.82 -1.70
C ALA A 155 1.48 -20.22 -0.70
N ARG A 156 0.40 -20.83 -1.20
CA ARG A 156 -0.69 -21.35 -0.34
C ARG A 156 -0.23 -22.50 0.55
N VAL A 157 0.50 -23.46 -0.01
CA VAL A 157 1.04 -24.60 0.74
C VAL A 157 2.00 -24.12 1.81
N LEU A 158 2.98 -23.28 1.44
CA LEU A 158 3.95 -22.70 2.37
C LEU A 158 3.25 -21.90 3.47
N GLY A 159 2.29 -21.05 3.10
CA GLY A 159 1.53 -20.25 4.06
C GLY A 159 0.73 -21.09 5.06
N ARG A 160 0.18 -22.24 4.62
CA ARG A 160 -0.47 -23.19 5.52
C ARG A 160 0.54 -23.89 6.43
N ALA A 161 1.66 -24.36 5.89
CA ALA A 161 2.71 -25.02 6.64
C ALA A 161 3.28 -24.14 7.75
N VAL A 162 3.70 -22.91 7.44
CA VAL A 162 4.25 -21.97 8.46
C VAL A 162 3.20 -21.61 9.52
N THR A 163 1.91 -21.55 9.13
CA THR A 163 0.83 -21.31 10.07
C THR A 163 0.60 -22.51 10.99
N ALA A 164 0.62 -23.73 10.44
CA ALA A 164 0.39 -24.97 11.19
C ALA A 164 1.45 -25.20 12.28
N VAL A 165 2.71 -24.84 12.01
CA VAL A 165 3.81 -24.94 12.98
C VAL A 165 3.90 -23.72 13.91
N GLY A 166 2.95 -22.79 13.87
CA GLY A 166 2.85 -21.67 14.81
C GLY A 166 3.86 -20.53 14.57
N LEU A 167 4.61 -20.52 13.48
CA LEU A 167 5.62 -19.48 13.20
C LEU A 167 5.07 -18.05 13.27
N PRO A 168 3.89 -17.72 12.73
CA PRO A 168 3.34 -16.37 12.85
C PRO A 168 3.13 -15.93 14.29
N ALA A 169 2.65 -16.83 15.14
CA ALA A 169 2.41 -16.52 16.56
C ALA A 169 3.72 -16.27 17.32
N ALA A 170 4.77 -17.03 17.01
CA ALA A 170 6.07 -16.94 17.65
C ALA A 170 6.90 -15.75 17.13
N LEU A 171 7.01 -15.60 15.81
CA LEU A 171 7.99 -14.70 15.19
C LEU A 171 7.37 -13.51 14.45
N GLY A 172 6.05 -13.51 14.19
CA GLY A 172 5.42 -12.50 13.34
C GLY A 172 5.69 -11.05 13.75
N PRO A 173 5.46 -10.65 15.01
CA PRO A 173 5.75 -9.29 15.46
C PRO A 173 7.23 -8.93 15.41
N TRP A 174 8.11 -9.89 15.67
CA TRP A 174 9.56 -9.68 15.56
C TRP A 174 9.99 -9.50 14.10
N ALA A 175 9.54 -10.39 13.22
CA ALA A 175 9.84 -10.32 11.79
C ALA A 175 9.36 -9.00 11.17
N ARG A 176 8.16 -8.53 11.54
CA ARG A 176 7.65 -7.22 11.15
C ARG A 176 8.61 -6.10 11.57
N ARG A 177 9.04 -6.08 12.83
CA ARG A 177 9.93 -5.03 13.35
C ARG A 177 11.31 -5.06 12.71
N ALA A 178 11.84 -6.26 12.48
CA ALA A 178 13.10 -6.43 11.77
C ALA A 178 13.01 -5.91 10.33
N ALA A 179 11.94 -6.25 9.61
CA ALA A 179 11.69 -5.78 8.25
C ALA A 179 11.57 -4.25 8.19
N VAL A 180 10.78 -3.65 9.09
CA VAL A 180 10.61 -2.19 9.16
C VAL A 180 11.94 -1.51 9.44
N ARG A 181 12.70 -2.00 10.44
CA ARG A 181 14.02 -1.46 10.77
C ARG A 181 15.00 -1.53 9.59
N ALA A 182 14.99 -2.62 8.84
CA ALA A 182 15.87 -2.80 7.69
C ALA A 182 15.49 -1.94 6.47
N SER A 183 14.25 -1.48 6.40
CA SER A 183 13.69 -0.72 5.28
C SER A 183 13.59 0.79 5.54
N ARG A 184 14.06 1.27 6.70
CA ARG A 184 14.08 2.69 7.08
C ARG A 184 15.50 3.24 7.08
N ALA A 185 15.63 4.54 6.83
CA ALA A 185 16.91 5.26 6.97
C ALA A 185 17.36 5.34 8.45
N GLY A 186 16.46 5.17 9.40
CA GLY A 186 16.78 5.17 10.82
C GLY A 186 15.59 4.82 11.70
N GLY A 187 15.91 4.48 12.95
CA GLY A 187 14.89 4.18 13.94
C GLY A 187 14.29 2.77 13.85
N GLY A 188 13.40 2.48 14.80
CA GLY A 188 12.67 1.23 14.87
C GLY A 188 11.29 1.30 14.23
N ASP A 189 10.49 0.29 14.45
CA ASP A 189 9.07 0.28 14.06
C ASP A 189 8.27 1.19 15.00
N PRO A 190 7.69 2.31 14.51
CA PRO A 190 6.93 3.24 15.35
C PRO A 190 5.54 2.71 15.69
N ALA A 191 5.07 1.65 15.02
CA ALA A 191 3.73 1.11 15.21
C ALA A 191 3.50 0.63 16.65
N PRO A 192 2.30 0.87 17.23
CA PRO A 192 1.92 0.40 18.56
C PRO A 192 2.11 -1.11 18.71
N ARG A 193 2.69 -1.52 19.84
CA ARG A 193 3.06 -2.94 20.06
C ARG A 193 1.88 -3.89 20.04
N ASP A 194 0.74 -3.46 20.53
CA ASP A 194 -0.51 -4.20 20.56
C ASP A 194 -1.10 -4.40 19.14
N LEU A 195 -1.07 -3.36 18.28
CA LEU A 195 -1.49 -3.45 16.89
C LEU A 195 -0.57 -4.40 16.09
N VAL A 196 0.74 -4.27 16.26
CA VAL A 196 1.70 -5.19 15.63
C VAL A 196 1.44 -6.63 16.06
N ARG A 197 1.22 -6.88 17.35
CA ARG A 197 0.87 -8.22 17.84
C ARG A 197 -0.44 -8.73 17.26
N ARG A 198 -1.47 -7.88 17.25
CA ARG A 198 -2.81 -8.21 16.78
C ARG A 198 -2.83 -8.60 15.30
N CYS A 199 -2.06 -7.91 14.47
CA CYS A 199 -1.97 -8.18 13.03
C CYS A 199 -1.00 -9.31 12.72
N TYR A 200 0.23 -9.27 13.20
CA TYR A 200 1.32 -10.10 12.68
C TYR A 200 1.50 -11.44 13.39
N ARG A 201 0.84 -11.69 14.53
CA ARG A 201 0.78 -13.04 15.13
C ARG A 201 -0.16 -13.99 14.40
N THR A 202 -0.90 -13.52 13.40
CA THR A 202 -1.90 -14.30 12.69
C THR A 202 -1.34 -14.92 11.43
N GLY A 203 -1.58 -16.21 11.21
CA GLY A 203 -1.23 -16.89 9.95
C GLY A 203 -1.91 -16.27 8.72
N ARG A 204 -3.00 -15.50 8.92
CA ARG A 204 -3.69 -14.79 7.86
C ARG A 204 -2.78 -13.79 7.15
N VAL A 205 -2.06 -12.94 7.90
CA VAL A 205 -1.16 -11.93 7.31
C VAL A 205 0.02 -12.59 6.58
N TRP A 206 0.57 -13.65 7.14
CA TRP A 206 1.65 -14.39 6.46
C TRP A 206 1.18 -15.03 5.16
N ARG A 207 -0.01 -15.66 5.17
CA ARG A 207 -0.60 -16.24 3.95
C ARG A 207 -0.93 -15.17 2.91
N GLY A 208 -1.48 -14.03 3.35
CA GLY A 208 -1.77 -12.88 2.48
C GLY A 208 -0.50 -12.36 1.81
N ALA A 209 0.55 -12.10 2.59
CA ALA A 209 1.83 -11.60 2.10
C ALA A 209 2.51 -12.58 1.12
N LEU A 210 2.55 -13.87 1.44
CA LEU A 210 3.09 -14.89 0.53
C LEU A 210 2.31 -14.97 -0.78
N LEU A 211 0.98 -14.90 -0.70
CA LEU A 211 0.10 -14.94 -1.87
C LEU A 211 0.30 -13.70 -2.73
N GLU A 212 0.34 -12.51 -2.14
CA GLU A 212 0.55 -11.25 -2.85
C GLU A 212 1.94 -11.21 -3.48
N ASN A 213 2.99 -11.61 -2.75
CA ASN A 213 4.35 -11.69 -3.29
C ASN A 213 4.45 -12.68 -4.47
N SER A 214 3.71 -13.80 -4.43
CA SER A 214 3.70 -14.77 -5.53
C SER A 214 3.12 -14.21 -6.83
N ARG A 215 2.35 -13.13 -6.75
CA ARG A 215 1.69 -12.43 -7.85
C ARG A 215 2.36 -11.12 -8.24
N TYR A 216 3.45 -10.75 -7.60
CA TYR A 216 4.15 -9.48 -7.80
C TYR A 216 4.48 -9.21 -9.27
N LEU A 217 5.15 -10.15 -9.96
CA LEU A 217 5.52 -10.00 -11.36
C LEU A 217 4.30 -10.01 -12.31
N ASP A 218 3.22 -10.70 -11.93
CA ASP A 218 1.98 -10.67 -12.72
C ASP A 218 1.31 -9.31 -12.63
N ALA A 219 1.27 -8.70 -11.42
CA ALA A 219 0.76 -7.35 -11.24
C ALA A 219 1.60 -6.31 -12.00
N ALA A 220 2.93 -6.46 -12.02
CA ALA A 220 3.80 -5.62 -12.81
C ALA A 220 3.52 -5.76 -14.32
N ALA A 221 3.34 -6.99 -14.81
CA ALA A 221 3.00 -7.24 -16.22
C ALA A 221 1.65 -6.63 -16.60
N GLU A 222 0.66 -6.76 -15.72
CA GLU A 222 -0.68 -6.20 -15.90
C GLU A 222 -0.64 -4.67 -15.99
N VAL A 223 0.08 -3.99 -15.08
CA VAL A 223 0.23 -2.53 -15.13
C VAL A 223 0.95 -2.09 -16.41
N ARG A 224 1.96 -2.84 -16.87
CA ARG A 224 2.63 -2.53 -18.14
C ARG A 224 1.69 -2.65 -19.34
N ALA A 225 0.80 -3.64 -19.35
CA ALA A 225 -0.24 -3.75 -20.38
C ALA A 225 -1.21 -2.56 -20.32
N LEU A 226 -1.67 -2.20 -19.11
CA LEU A 226 -2.52 -1.03 -18.92
C LEU A 226 -1.85 0.29 -19.38
N ARG A 227 -0.52 0.41 -19.19
CA ARG A 227 0.23 1.58 -19.69
C ARG A 227 0.16 1.72 -21.21
N ALA A 228 0.17 0.60 -21.93
CA ALA A 228 0.11 0.62 -23.39
C ALA A 228 -1.30 0.93 -23.92
N GLU A 229 -2.34 0.57 -23.17
CA GLU A 229 -3.72 0.65 -23.62
C GLU A 229 -4.47 1.88 -23.10
N LEU A 230 -4.17 2.31 -21.86
CA LEU A 230 -4.92 3.33 -21.14
C LEU A 230 -4.00 4.47 -20.69
N PRO A 231 -4.03 5.64 -21.34
CA PRO A 231 -3.22 6.79 -20.90
C PRO A 231 -3.66 7.29 -19.51
N LEU A 232 -2.74 7.89 -18.78
CA LEU A 232 -3.07 8.62 -17.55
C LEU A 232 -3.53 10.04 -17.92
N SER A 233 -4.70 10.42 -17.41
CA SER A 233 -5.24 11.79 -17.54
C SER A 233 -5.01 12.65 -16.30
N ALA A 234 -4.82 12.01 -15.14
CA ALA A 234 -4.59 12.69 -13.88
C ALA A 234 -3.11 13.07 -13.68
N PRO A 235 -2.81 14.16 -12.98
CA PRO A 235 -1.45 14.50 -12.62
C PRO A 235 -0.80 13.41 -11.76
N VAL A 236 0.47 13.10 -12.04
CA VAL A 236 1.23 12.04 -11.36
C VAL A 236 2.41 12.63 -10.61
N THR A 237 2.65 12.14 -9.41
CA THR A 237 3.88 12.40 -8.64
C THR A 237 4.53 11.08 -8.25
N VAL A 238 5.81 10.93 -8.54
CA VAL A 238 6.66 9.83 -8.06
C VAL A 238 7.54 10.38 -6.95
N LEU A 239 7.40 9.84 -5.76
CA LEU A 239 8.18 10.19 -4.58
C LEU A 239 9.09 9.03 -4.22
N ALA A 240 10.41 9.22 -4.30
CA ALA A 240 11.42 8.24 -3.93
C ALA A 240 12.04 8.56 -2.58
N GLY A 241 12.32 7.53 -1.77
CA GLY A 241 13.22 7.64 -0.63
C GLY A 241 14.67 7.66 -1.08
N HIS A 242 15.52 8.38 -0.35
CA HIS A 242 16.96 8.35 -0.51
C HIS A 242 17.64 8.50 0.85
N ASP A 243 18.51 7.55 1.15
CA ASP A 243 19.40 7.64 2.32
C ASP A 243 20.81 7.95 1.85
N PRO A 244 21.37 9.16 2.14
CA PRO A 244 22.73 9.52 1.74
C PRO A 244 23.81 8.61 2.29
N GLY A 245 23.52 7.92 3.41
CA GLY A 245 24.41 6.92 4.01
C GLY A 245 24.31 5.53 3.39
N ALA A 246 23.37 5.33 2.47
CA ALA A 246 23.09 4.03 1.90
C ALA A 246 24.14 3.60 0.85
N ARG A 247 24.19 2.29 0.63
CA ARG A 247 25.09 1.67 -0.35
C ARG A 247 24.57 1.86 -1.78
N ARG A 248 25.41 1.50 -2.80
CA ARG A 248 25.08 1.58 -4.24
C ARG A 248 23.67 1.12 -4.67
N PRO A 249 23.04 0.09 -4.07
CA PRO A 249 21.68 -0.32 -4.44
C PRO A 249 20.62 0.78 -4.32
N ASP A 250 20.77 1.69 -3.35
CA ASP A 250 19.82 2.81 -3.15
C ASP A 250 19.86 3.81 -4.32
N LEU A 251 21.05 4.12 -4.81
CA LEU A 251 21.20 5.00 -5.98
C LEU A 251 20.57 4.40 -7.25
N ALA A 252 20.74 3.08 -7.45
CA ALA A 252 20.12 2.39 -8.58
C ALA A 252 18.58 2.38 -8.46
N TRP A 253 18.06 2.19 -7.24
CA TRP A 253 16.62 2.28 -6.98
C TRP A 253 16.08 3.68 -7.28
N ARG A 254 16.75 4.72 -6.78
CA ARG A 254 16.36 6.11 -7.07
C ARG A 254 16.38 6.41 -8.57
N ALA A 255 17.37 5.92 -9.30
CA ALA A 255 17.43 6.08 -10.76
C ALA A 255 16.25 5.42 -11.47
N ARG A 256 15.82 4.22 -11.02
CA ARG A 256 14.60 3.56 -11.54
C ARG A 256 13.34 4.36 -11.24
N GLN A 257 13.23 4.97 -10.06
CA GLN A 257 12.10 5.84 -9.71
C GLN A 257 12.06 7.09 -10.60
N ALA A 258 13.23 7.68 -10.90
CA ALA A 258 13.33 8.81 -11.82
C ALA A 258 12.91 8.41 -13.24
N ALA A 259 13.41 7.27 -13.74
CA ALA A 259 13.02 6.73 -15.05
C ALA A 259 11.51 6.42 -15.12
N LEU A 260 10.91 5.90 -14.05
CA LEU A 260 9.46 5.74 -13.95
C LEU A 260 8.73 7.08 -14.05
N ALA A 261 9.22 8.11 -13.36
CA ALA A 261 8.63 9.45 -13.42
C ALA A 261 8.67 10.01 -14.84
N ASP A 262 9.80 9.88 -15.53
CA ASP A 262 9.96 10.31 -16.92
C ASP A 262 8.99 9.55 -17.85
N ALA A 263 8.90 8.23 -17.70
CA ALA A 263 8.00 7.39 -18.48
C ALA A 263 6.51 7.70 -18.27
N LEU A 264 6.14 8.21 -17.10
CA LEU A 264 4.76 8.59 -16.77
C LEU A 264 4.47 10.08 -16.99
N GLY A 265 5.44 10.88 -17.41
CA GLY A 265 5.32 12.34 -17.45
C GLY A 265 5.04 12.94 -16.07
N ALA A 266 5.57 12.31 -15.03
CA ALA A 266 5.27 12.60 -13.64
C ALA A 266 6.27 13.61 -13.04
N ARG A 267 5.82 14.35 -12.04
CA ARG A 267 6.75 15.07 -11.17
C ARG A 267 7.56 14.08 -10.35
N PHE A 268 8.88 14.19 -10.41
CA PHE A 268 9.79 13.42 -9.53
C PHE A 268 10.16 14.22 -8.28
N VAL A 269 10.06 13.57 -7.11
CA VAL A 269 10.40 14.16 -5.80
C VAL A 269 11.25 13.17 -5.02
N VAL A 270 12.27 13.65 -4.32
CA VAL A 270 13.10 12.85 -3.43
C VAL A 270 12.86 13.26 -1.98
N ALA A 271 12.62 12.29 -1.12
CA ALA A 271 12.55 12.47 0.33
C ALA A 271 13.86 11.98 0.96
N GLU A 272 14.53 12.87 1.71
CA GLU A 272 15.86 12.60 2.26
C GLU A 272 15.99 13.11 3.70
N PRO A 273 16.68 12.40 4.62
CA PRO A 273 17.04 10.99 4.52
C PRO A 273 15.82 10.08 4.71
N ALA A 274 15.61 9.13 3.80
CA ALA A 274 14.53 8.17 3.88
C ALA A 274 14.93 6.86 3.23
N GLY A 275 14.56 5.73 3.86
CA GLY A 275 14.62 4.42 3.24
C GLY A 275 13.34 4.12 2.43
N HIS A 276 13.10 2.84 2.15
CA HIS A 276 11.92 2.39 1.40
C HIS A 276 10.58 2.77 2.07
N LEU A 277 10.55 2.87 3.39
CA LEU A 277 9.34 3.23 4.14
C LEU A 277 9.25 4.75 4.34
N VAL A 278 9.15 5.48 3.23
CA VAL A 278 9.17 6.95 3.20
C VAL A 278 8.09 7.57 4.09
N MET A 279 6.90 6.94 4.18
CA MET A 279 5.80 7.41 5.02
C MET A 279 6.13 7.33 6.51
N LEU A 280 7.08 6.48 6.92
CA LEU A 280 7.55 6.39 8.30
C LEU A 280 8.79 7.25 8.57
N ASP A 281 9.60 7.54 7.56
CA ASP A 281 10.82 8.33 7.70
C ASP A 281 10.56 9.82 7.48
N ARG A 282 9.73 10.15 6.49
CA ARG A 282 9.45 11.51 6.04
C ARG A 282 7.95 11.73 5.75
N PRO A 283 7.07 11.59 6.74
CA PRO A 283 5.62 11.72 6.55
C PRO A 283 5.22 13.07 5.96
N HIS A 284 5.90 14.16 6.34
CA HIS A 284 5.65 15.50 5.78
C HIS A 284 5.96 15.59 4.28
N HIS A 285 6.97 14.87 3.77
CA HIS A 285 7.27 14.85 2.33
C HIS A 285 6.17 14.13 1.57
N VAL A 286 5.67 13.02 2.12
CA VAL A 286 4.56 12.27 1.52
C VAL A 286 3.28 13.11 1.53
N ALA A 287 2.92 13.71 2.66
CA ALA A 287 1.73 14.58 2.75
C ALA A 287 1.82 15.75 1.75
N ARG A 288 2.96 16.44 1.66
CA ARG A 288 3.17 17.52 0.68
C ARG A 288 3.05 17.04 -0.76
N ALA A 289 3.58 15.85 -1.09
CA ALA A 289 3.47 15.29 -2.44
C ALA A 289 2.00 15.01 -2.80
N VAL A 290 1.22 14.46 -1.87
CA VAL A 290 -0.22 14.22 -2.02
C VAL A 290 -0.99 15.53 -2.20
N LEU A 291 -0.75 16.52 -1.34
CA LEU A 291 -1.42 17.83 -1.40
C LEU A 291 -1.08 18.58 -2.69
N TYR A 292 0.17 18.55 -3.12
CA TYR A 292 0.60 19.16 -4.38
C TYR A 292 -0.09 18.49 -5.59
N ALA A 293 -0.10 17.16 -5.64
CA ALA A 293 -0.74 16.44 -6.73
C ALA A 293 -2.25 16.75 -6.80
N ALA A 294 -2.91 16.82 -5.63
CA ALA A 294 -4.33 17.18 -5.53
C ALA A 294 -4.62 18.62 -5.98
N ALA A 295 -3.73 19.57 -5.68
CA ALA A 295 -3.88 20.97 -6.10
C ALA A 295 -3.78 21.09 -7.62
N ARG A 296 -2.84 20.37 -8.25
CA ARG A 296 -2.69 20.34 -9.71
C ARG A 296 -3.92 19.78 -10.44
N ALA A 297 -4.64 18.87 -9.80
CA ALA A 297 -5.89 18.35 -10.36
C ALA A 297 -6.99 19.44 -10.45
N GLY A 298 -7.06 20.34 -9.48
CA GLY A 298 -8.02 21.46 -9.49
C GLY A 298 -7.68 22.58 -10.46
N GLU A 299 -6.45 22.60 -10.99
CA GLU A 299 -6.03 23.59 -12.03
C GLU A 299 -6.37 23.11 -13.44
N THR A 300 -6.73 21.83 -13.61
CA THR A 300 -7.00 21.20 -14.90
C THR A 300 -8.50 20.98 -15.18
N ASP A 301 -9.34 21.22 -14.20
CA ASP A 301 -10.82 21.24 -14.29
C ASP A 301 -11.33 22.67 -14.52
#